data_79edd4d80f03a31366da917382e892b7
#
_entry.id   79edd4d80f03a31366da917382e892b7
#
_cell.length_a   1.000
_cell.length_b   1.000
_cell.length_c   1.000
_cell.angle_alpha   90.00
_cell.angle_beta   90.00
_cell.angle_gamma   90.00
#
_symmetry.space_group_name_H-M   'P 1'
#
loop_
_entity.id
_entity.type
_entity.pdbx_description
1 polymer ?
#
loop_
_entity_poly.entity_id
_entity_poly.type
_entity_poly.pdbx_seq_one_letter_code
_entity_poly.pdbx_strand_id
1 'polypeptide(L)'
;MFEAMRRKERQITGEETEEILKNGEYGIFSSVGEDGYPYGVPVNYIFYNGRIYFHCAAQAGKKLDNLEFSDKVCFTVYGNEAFEEGDWAPYLHSVIVFGRCKLVADAGQTEDRVRELALKYYPTKEEAEAEIAKSIHAVQLYEITIEHMTGKRVHEK
;
A
#
# COMPACT_ATOMS: atom_id res chain seq x y z
N MET A 1 -19.52 -4.98 -9.03
CA MET A 1 -18.91 -6.32 -8.77
C MET A 1 -17.53 -6.33 -9.42
N PHE A 2 -16.53 -6.85 -8.73
CA PHE A 2 -15.18 -6.96 -9.27
C PHE A 2 -15.06 -8.20 -10.15
N GLU A 3 -14.35 -8.07 -11.26
CA GLU A 3 -14.12 -9.20 -12.16
C GLU A 3 -13.07 -10.17 -11.60
N ALA A 4 -13.24 -11.45 -11.92
CA ALA A 4 -12.23 -12.45 -11.60
C ALA A 4 -10.95 -12.22 -12.42
N MET A 5 -9.81 -12.60 -11.87
CA MET A 5 -8.54 -12.53 -12.60
C MET A 5 -8.59 -13.34 -13.90
N ARG A 6 -8.17 -12.75 -15.02
CA ARG A 6 -8.15 -13.41 -16.34
C ARG A 6 -7.22 -14.63 -16.37
N ARG A 7 -6.04 -14.51 -15.78
CA ARG A 7 -5.03 -15.58 -15.70
C ARG A 7 -5.12 -16.33 -14.37
N LYS A 8 -6.20 -17.12 -14.22
CA LYS A 8 -6.48 -17.87 -12.99
C LYS A 8 -5.37 -18.83 -12.58
N GLU A 9 -4.67 -19.41 -13.56
CA GLU A 9 -3.53 -20.31 -13.37
C GLU A 9 -2.31 -19.64 -12.70
N ARG A 10 -2.28 -18.31 -12.69
CA ARG A 10 -1.22 -17.51 -12.07
C ARG A 10 -1.65 -16.89 -10.74
N GLN A 11 -2.91 -17.11 -10.36
CA GLN A 11 -3.43 -16.60 -9.11
C GLN A 11 -2.87 -17.41 -7.95
N ILE A 12 -2.41 -16.72 -6.92
CA ILE A 12 -1.98 -17.30 -5.66
C ILE A 12 -3.11 -17.26 -4.61
N THR A 13 -2.92 -17.96 -3.50
CA THR A 13 -3.91 -18.01 -2.42
C THR A 13 -4.10 -16.65 -1.74
N GLY A 14 -5.19 -16.49 -1.01
CA GLY A 14 -5.44 -15.30 -0.20
C GLY A 14 -4.35 -15.09 0.86
N GLU A 15 -3.89 -16.17 1.49
CA GLU A 15 -2.84 -16.14 2.49
C GLU A 15 -1.49 -15.67 1.90
N GLU A 16 -1.08 -16.26 0.78
CA GLU A 16 0.12 -15.83 0.05
C GLU A 16 0.04 -14.36 -0.40
N THR A 17 -1.15 -13.94 -0.84
CA THR A 17 -1.41 -12.55 -1.25
C THR A 17 -1.23 -11.57 -0.09
N GLU A 18 -1.77 -11.89 1.08
CA GLU A 18 -1.62 -11.09 2.29
C GLU A 18 -0.17 -11.04 2.77
N GLU A 19 0.57 -12.14 2.65
CA GLU A 19 1.98 -12.19 3.01
C GLU A 19 2.83 -11.27 2.13
N ILE A 20 2.60 -11.27 0.82
CA ILE A 20 3.26 -10.34 -0.11
C ILE A 20 2.91 -8.90 0.23
N LEU A 21 1.64 -8.62 0.48
CA LEU A 21 1.18 -7.29 0.87
C LEU A 21 1.83 -6.82 2.18
N LYS A 22 1.93 -7.69 3.16
CA LYS A 22 2.54 -7.39 4.47
C LYS A 22 4.05 -7.12 4.38
N ASN A 23 4.75 -7.87 3.54
CA ASN A 23 6.22 -7.83 3.45
C ASN A 23 6.74 -6.84 2.40
N GLY A 24 5.88 -6.29 1.53
CA GLY A 24 6.28 -5.31 0.52
C GLY A 24 6.81 -4.02 1.15
N GLU A 25 7.87 -3.46 0.56
CA GLU A 25 8.49 -2.23 1.07
C GLU A 25 7.76 -0.97 0.58
N TYR A 26 7.31 -0.99 -0.67
CA TYR A 26 6.64 0.13 -1.32
C TYR A 26 5.38 -0.34 -2.02
N GLY A 27 4.38 0.52 -2.03
CA GLY A 27 3.19 0.32 -2.82
C GLY A 27 2.91 1.52 -3.71
N ILE A 28 2.16 1.30 -4.78
CA ILE A 28 1.66 2.38 -5.64
C ILE A 28 0.22 2.66 -5.23
N PHE A 29 0.00 3.84 -4.67
CA PHE A 29 -1.33 4.37 -4.38
C PHE A 29 -1.88 5.06 -5.62
N SER A 30 -2.99 4.56 -6.15
CA SER A 30 -3.62 5.08 -7.36
C SER A 30 -5.01 5.61 -7.06
N SER A 31 -5.28 6.81 -7.52
CA SER A 31 -6.54 7.53 -7.36
C SER A 31 -6.92 8.26 -8.65
N VAL A 32 -8.15 8.73 -8.73
CA VAL A 32 -8.63 9.52 -9.86
C VAL A 32 -9.27 10.80 -9.34
N GLY A 33 -8.98 11.91 -10.00
CA GLY A 33 -9.57 13.20 -9.71
C GLY A 33 -10.57 13.65 -10.76
N GLU A 34 -11.06 14.86 -10.61
CA GLU A 34 -12.03 15.49 -11.50
C GLU A 34 -11.54 15.57 -12.95
N ASP A 35 -10.23 15.67 -13.15
CA ASP A 35 -9.60 15.66 -14.48
C ASP A 35 -9.68 14.32 -15.21
N GLY A 36 -10.12 13.26 -14.52
CA GLY A 36 -10.28 11.92 -15.08
C GLY A 36 -8.97 11.14 -15.28
N TYR A 37 -7.81 11.74 -15.00
CA TYR A 37 -6.54 11.03 -15.12
C TYR A 37 -6.30 10.11 -13.92
N PRO A 38 -5.95 8.82 -14.15
CA PRO A 38 -5.42 7.97 -13.10
C PRO A 38 -4.08 8.54 -12.59
N TYR A 39 -3.98 8.69 -11.28
CA TYR A 39 -2.78 9.20 -10.63
C TYR A 39 -2.21 8.13 -9.72
N GLY A 40 -0.99 7.68 -10.00
CA GLY A 40 -0.29 6.66 -9.21
C GLY A 40 0.97 7.24 -8.59
N VAL A 41 1.15 7.05 -7.28
CA VAL A 41 2.31 7.54 -6.52
C VAL A 41 2.86 6.44 -5.62
N PRO A 42 4.20 6.22 -5.59
CA PRO A 42 4.81 5.28 -4.66
C PRO A 42 4.75 5.82 -3.23
N VAL A 43 4.42 4.95 -2.29
CA VAL A 43 4.34 5.28 -0.86
C VAL A 43 4.92 4.14 -0.02
N ASN A 44 5.48 4.51 1.13
CA ASN A 44 5.71 3.58 2.22
C ASN A 44 4.37 3.25 2.86
N TYR A 45 4.19 2.01 3.30
CA TYR A 45 2.92 1.58 3.86
C TYR A 45 3.07 0.46 4.89
N ILE A 46 2.02 0.21 5.64
CA ILE A 46 1.82 -1.03 6.40
C ILE A 46 0.49 -1.68 6.04
N PHE A 47 0.48 -3.00 6.07
CA PHE A 47 -0.76 -3.79 6.12
C PHE A 47 -0.99 -4.23 7.57
N TYR A 48 -2.05 -3.73 8.18
CA TYR A 48 -2.33 -3.90 9.59
C TYR A 48 -3.83 -4.06 9.84
N ASN A 49 -4.21 -5.12 10.58
CA ASN A 49 -5.61 -5.43 10.88
C ASN A 49 -6.53 -5.44 9.63
N GLY A 50 -6.06 -6.03 8.53
CA GLY A 50 -6.82 -6.16 7.29
C GLY A 50 -6.97 -4.85 6.50
N ARG A 51 -6.21 -3.81 6.82
CA ARG A 51 -6.23 -2.51 6.15
C ARG A 51 -4.84 -2.05 5.79
N ILE A 52 -4.77 -1.15 4.82
CA ILE A 52 -3.52 -0.53 4.40
C ILE A 52 -3.46 0.89 4.95
N TYR A 53 -2.34 1.25 5.54
CA TYR A 53 -2.07 2.59 6.07
C TYR A 53 -0.81 3.16 5.47
N PHE A 54 -0.86 4.42 5.12
CA PHE A 54 0.31 5.22 4.76
C PHE A 54 0.10 6.66 5.22
N HIS A 55 1.15 7.43 5.29
CA HIS A 55 1.06 8.83 5.68
C HIS A 55 1.70 9.75 4.63
N CYS A 56 1.23 10.96 4.63
CA CYS A 56 1.80 12.06 3.85
C CYS A 56 1.82 13.31 4.72
N ALA A 57 2.49 14.36 4.24
CA ALA A 57 2.35 15.67 4.85
C ALA A 57 0.88 16.11 4.83
N ALA A 58 0.44 16.77 5.90
CA ALA A 58 -0.95 17.21 6.07
C ALA A 58 -1.34 18.40 5.14
N GLN A 59 -0.46 18.79 4.23
CA GLN A 59 -0.68 19.88 3.30
C GLN A 59 -1.46 19.44 2.07
N ALA A 60 -2.08 20.41 1.39
CA ALA A 60 -2.78 20.21 0.13
C ALA A 60 -1.91 19.51 -0.93
N GLY A 61 -2.54 18.69 -1.77
CA GLY A 61 -1.87 18.00 -2.85
C GLY A 61 -2.81 17.10 -3.64
N LYS A 62 -2.34 16.61 -4.78
CA LYS A 62 -3.13 15.82 -5.73
C LYS A 62 -3.85 14.62 -5.09
N LYS A 63 -3.22 13.95 -4.12
CA LYS A 63 -3.87 12.84 -3.40
C LYS A 63 -5.10 13.29 -2.63
N LEU A 64 -5.04 14.42 -1.94
CA LEU A 64 -6.17 14.99 -1.20
C LEU A 64 -7.28 15.41 -2.16
N ASP A 65 -6.95 16.16 -3.20
CA ASP A 65 -7.90 16.63 -4.20
C ASP A 65 -8.64 15.45 -4.86
N ASN A 66 -7.91 14.39 -5.20
CA ASN A 66 -8.49 13.20 -5.78
C ASN A 66 -9.43 12.47 -4.80
N LEU A 67 -9.10 12.40 -3.51
CA LEU A 67 -9.97 11.78 -2.50
C LEU A 67 -11.25 12.58 -2.23
N GLU A 68 -11.22 13.90 -2.38
CA GLU A 68 -12.43 14.73 -2.34
C GLU A 68 -13.37 14.41 -3.50
N PHE A 69 -12.82 14.09 -4.68
CA PHE A 69 -13.59 13.69 -5.84
C PHE A 69 -14.10 12.24 -5.74
N SER A 70 -13.26 11.29 -5.35
CA SER A 70 -13.61 9.87 -5.22
C SER A 70 -12.76 9.17 -4.16
N ASP A 71 -13.42 8.42 -3.29
CA ASP A 71 -12.77 7.57 -2.30
C ASP A 71 -12.32 6.20 -2.85
N LYS A 72 -12.72 5.86 -4.08
CA LYS A 72 -12.31 4.61 -4.75
C LYS A 72 -10.87 4.70 -5.19
N VAL A 73 -10.08 3.72 -4.75
CA VAL A 73 -8.64 3.69 -4.98
C VAL A 73 -8.17 2.29 -5.40
N CYS A 74 -6.99 2.27 -6.00
CA CYS A 74 -6.25 1.03 -6.25
C CYS A 74 -4.89 1.12 -5.55
N PHE A 75 -4.47 0.01 -4.94
CA PHE A 75 -3.16 -0.09 -4.32
C PHE A 75 -2.43 -1.31 -4.88
N THR A 76 -1.23 -1.11 -5.42
CA THR A 76 -0.47 -2.16 -6.09
C THR A 76 0.87 -2.35 -5.39
N VAL A 77 1.19 -3.59 -5.06
CA VAL A 77 2.51 -4.01 -4.58
C VAL A 77 3.08 -5.00 -5.56
N TYR A 78 4.35 -4.91 -5.86
CA TYR A 78 5.04 -5.85 -6.71
C TYR A 78 6.48 -6.06 -6.24
N GLY A 79 7.07 -7.19 -6.64
CA GLY A 79 8.44 -7.51 -6.33
C GLY A 79 8.92 -8.74 -7.10
N ASN A 80 10.22 -8.96 -7.06
CA ASN A 80 10.84 -10.14 -7.61
C ASN A 80 11.13 -11.14 -6.48
N GLU A 81 10.90 -12.41 -6.77
CA GLU A 81 11.44 -13.50 -5.96
C GLU A 81 12.87 -13.84 -6.41
N ALA A 82 13.59 -14.59 -5.59
CA ALA A 82 14.95 -14.98 -5.90
C ALA A 82 15.06 -15.70 -7.25
N PHE A 83 16.13 -15.40 -7.97
CA PHE A 83 16.47 -16.12 -9.21
C PHE A 83 16.92 -17.53 -8.87
N GLU A 84 16.52 -18.49 -9.67
CA GLU A 84 17.20 -19.78 -9.73
C GLU A 84 18.54 -19.62 -10.47
N GLU A 85 19.57 -20.31 -9.99
CA GLU A 85 20.90 -20.26 -10.62
C GLU A 85 20.80 -20.68 -12.09
N GLY A 86 21.29 -19.82 -12.98
CA GLY A 86 21.23 -20.03 -14.45
C GLY A 86 19.92 -19.61 -15.11
N ASP A 87 18.96 -19.09 -14.37
CA ASP A 87 17.73 -18.53 -14.92
C ASP A 87 17.86 -17.03 -15.16
N TRP A 88 17.44 -16.58 -16.34
CA TRP A 88 17.44 -15.15 -16.69
C TRP A 88 16.15 -14.42 -16.26
N ALA A 89 15.08 -15.17 -15.99
CA ALA A 89 13.78 -14.61 -15.69
C ALA A 89 13.43 -14.82 -14.21
N PRO A 90 13.20 -13.76 -13.42
CA PRO A 90 12.73 -13.90 -12.06
C PRO A 90 11.26 -14.33 -12.02
N TYR A 91 10.86 -14.89 -10.89
CA TYR A 91 9.44 -14.91 -10.54
C TYR A 91 9.02 -13.50 -10.12
N LEU A 92 8.07 -12.94 -10.85
CA LEU A 92 7.43 -11.68 -10.50
C LEU A 92 6.13 -11.95 -9.73
N HIS A 93 6.02 -11.40 -8.54
CA HIS A 93 4.76 -11.40 -7.81
C HIS A 93 4.15 -10.00 -7.76
N SER A 94 2.84 -9.95 -7.69
CA SER A 94 2.11 -8.68 -7.52
C SER A 94 0.81 -8.89 -6.77
N VAL A 95 0.40 -7.85 -6.07
CA VAL A 95 -0.90 -7.75 -5.40
C VAL A 95 -1.59 -6.50 -5.90
N ILE A 96 -2.84 -6.63 -6.30
CA ILE A 96 -3.70 -5.50 -6.67
C ILE A 96 -4.87 -5.47 -5.71
N VAL A 97 -5.04 -4.34 -5.06
CA VAL A 97 -6.12 -4.05 -4.10
C VAL A 97 -7.02 -2.99 -4.69
N PHE A 98 -8.31 -3.24 -4.72
CA PHE A 98 -9.33 -2.22 -4.89
C PHE A 98 -10.00 -1.96 -3.55
N GLY A 99 -10.19 -0.71 -3.22
CA GLY A 99 -10.78 -0.35 -1.93
C GLY A 99 -11.20 1.11 -1.87
N ARG A 100 -11.46 1.51 -0.64
CA ARG A 100 -11.85 2.88 -0.31
C ARG A 100 -10.86 3.50 0.64
N CYS A 101 -10.45 4.71 0.33
CA CYS A 101 -9.49 5.45 1.14
C CYS A 101 -10.17 6.59 1.88
N LYS A 102 -9.83 6.74 3.14
CA LYS A 102 -10.23 7.87 3.96
C LYS A 102 -9.05 8.44 4.74
N LEU A 103 -9.17 9.71 5.10
CA LEU A 103 -8.26 10.34 6.06
C LEU A 103 -8.66 9.93 7.48
N VAL A 104 -7.68 9.63 8.31
CA VAL A 104 -7.89 9.31 9.73
C VAL A 104 -7.80 10.60 10.53
N ALA A 105 -8.90 10.96 11.20
CA ALA A 105 -8.99 12.18 12.00
C ALA A 105 -8.56 11.99 13.46
N ASP A 106 -8.66 10.76 13.99
CA ASP A 106 -8.32 10.44 15.37
C ASP A 106 -6.80 10.50 15.58
N ALA A 107 -6.36 11.38 16.51
CA ALA A 107 -4.95 11.59 16.79
C ALA A 107 -4.27 10.37 17.42
N GLY A 108 -4.97 9.65 18.29
CA GLY A 108 -4.45 8.45 18.94
C GLY A 108 -4.25 7.31 17.95
N GLN A 109 -5.21 7.09 17.08
CA GLN A 109 -5.09 6.10 15.99
C GLN A 109 -3.98 6.48 15.01
N THR A 110 -3.87 7.75 14.67
CA THR A 110 -2.80 8.25 13.78
C THR A 110 -1.43 7.94 14.38
N GLU A 111 -1.20 8.27 15.65
CA GLU A 111 0.07 8.01 16.31
C GLU A 111 0.38 6.50 16.38
N ASP A 112 -0.58 5.66 16.72
CA ASP A 112 -0.40 4.21 16.78
C ASP A 112 -0.01 3.61 15.42
N ARG A 113 -0.66 4.02 14.35
CA ARG A 113 -0.37 3.51 13.01
C ARG A 113 0.93 4.06 12.43
N VAL A 114 1.22 5.32 12.68
CA VAL A 114 2.51 5.94 12.30
C VAL A 114 3.66 5.25 13.03
N ARG A 115 3.48 4.86 14.29
CA ARG A 115 4.47 4.08 15.03
C ARG A 115 4.72 2.72 14.40
N GLU A 116 3.68 1.96 14.08
CA GLU A 116 3.80 0.67 13.39
C GLU A 116 4.51 0.83 12.02
N LEU A 117 4.16 1.88 11.28
CA LEU A 117 4.81 2.19 10.01
C LEU A 117 6.28 2.52 10.21
N ALA A 118 6.62 3.35 11.19
CA ALA A 118 8.00 3.71 11.49
C ALA A 118 8.83 2.48 11.89
N LEU A 119 8.29 1.60 12.71
CA LEU A 119 8.97 0.36 13.13
C LEU A 119 9.28 -0.59 11.96
N LYS A 120 8.54 -0.51 10.87
CA LYS A 120 8.82 -1.27 9.65
C LYS A 120 10.06 -0.76 8.90
N TYR A 121 10.32 0.53 8.91
CA TYR A 121 11.33 1.18 8.06
C TYR A 121 12.57 1.68 8.80
N TYR A 122 12.44 2.07 10.06
CA TYR A 122 13.57 2.57 10.83
C TYR A 122 14.41 1.43 11.40
N PRO A 123 15.74 1.58 11.46
CA PRO A 123 16.64 0.53 11.95
C PRO A 123 16.44 0.20 13.43
N THR A 124 16.08 1.19 14.24
CA THR A 124 15.90 1.04 15.69
C THR A 124 14.59 1.67 16.16
N LYS A 125 14.08 1.18 17.28
CA LYS A 125 12.89 1.74 17.93
C LYS A 125 13.13 3.18 18.39
N GLU A 126 14.32 3.46 18.87
CA GLU A 126 14.72 4.79 19.36
C GLU A 126 14.67 5.83 18.23
N GLU A 127 15.16 5.48 17.04
CA GLU A 127 15.10 6.34 15.87
C GLU A 127 13.64 6.56 15.40
N ALA A 128 12.83 5.50 15.42
CA ALA A 128 11.42 5.60 15.10
C ALA A 128 10.68 6.55 16.04
N GLU A 129 10.85 6.41 17.35
CA GLU A 129 10.22 7.28 18.34
C GLU A 129 10.71 8.74 18.25
N ALA A 130 11.99 8.95 17.96
CA ALA A 130 12.54 10.29 17.76
C ALA A 130 11.92 11.01 16.56
N GLU A 131 11.73 10.30 15.44
CA GLU A 131 11.09 10.86 14.25
C GLU A 131 9.59 11.13 14.47
N ILE A 132 8.88 10.24 15.17
CA ILE A 132 7.48 10.45 15.53
C ILE A 132 7.33 11.71 16.37
N ALA A 133 8.14 11.87 17.42
CA ALA A 133 8.11 13.04 18.30
C ALA A 133 8.33 14.35 17.52
N LYS A 134 9.14 14.30 16.48
CA LYS A 134 9.48 15.46 15.65
C LYS A 134 8.39 15.81 14.63
N SER A 135 7.78 14.80 13.99
CA SER A 135 7.00 14.99 12.77
C SER A 135 5.50 14.71 12.91
N ILE A 136 5.03 14.10 14.00
CA ILE A 136 3.64 13.64 14.13
C ILE A 136 2.59 14.73 13.89
N HIS A 137 2.88 15.97 14.25
CA HIS A 137 1.95 17.10 14.07
C HIS A 137 1.77 17.53 12.60
N ALA A 138 2.69 17.14 11.72
CA ALA A 138 2.67 17.47 10.30
C ALA A 138 2.19 16.32 9.41
N VAL A 139 1.75 15.23 10.02
CA VAL A 139 1.40 13.98 9.34
C VAL A 139 -0.12 13.85 9.19
N GLN A 140 -0.56 13.49 7.99
CA GLN A 140 -1.90 12.98 7.72
C GLN A 140 -1.83 11.48 7.42
N LEU A 141 -2.57 10.69 8.20
CA LEU A 141 -2.72 9.25 7.98
C LEU A 141 -3.85 8.97 7.00
N TYR A 142 -3.57 8.05 6.06
CA TYR A 142 -4.53 7.52 5.09
C TYR A 142 -4.82 6.06 5.43
N GLU A 143 -6.08 5.68 5.38
CA GLU A 143 -6.54 4.31 5.61
C GLU A 143 -7.27 3.78 4.38
N ILE A 144 -6.86 2.62 3.86
CA ILE A 144 -7.56 1.93 2.79
C ILE A 144 -8.29 0.71 3.38
N THR A 145 -9.60 0.70 3.24
CA THR A 145 -10.44 -0.49 3.47
C THR A 145 -10.49 -1.31 2.18
N ILE A 146 -10.13 -2.58 2.26
CA ILE A 146 -10.04 -3.47 1.11
C ILE A 146 -11.41 -4.00 0.75
N GLU A 147 -11.86 -3.79 -0.49
CA GLU A 147 -13.09 -4.37 -1.04
C GLU A 147 -12.79 -5.61 -1.89
N HIS A 148 -11.65 -5.63 -2.57
CA HIS A 148 -11.22 -6.75 -3.42
C HIS A 148 -9.71 -6.79 -3.51
N MET A 149 -9.14 -7.98 -3.42
CA MET A 149 -7.69 -8.17 -3.50
C MET A 149 -7.37 -9.44 -4.29
N THR A 150 -6.41 -9.34 -5.18
CA THR A 150 -5.87 -10.49 -5.93
C THR A 150 -4.36 -10.48 -5.91
N GLY A 151 -3.78 -11.66 -5.76
CA GLY A 151 -2.35 -11.90 -5.87
C GLY A 151 -2.01 -12.75 -7.08
N LYS A 152 -0.87 -12.48 -7.67
CA LYS A 152 -0.39 -13.13 -8.88
C LYS A 152 1.10 -13.43 -8.79
N ARG A 153 1.50 -14.60 -9.28
CA ARG A 153 2.90 -14.98 -9.48
C ARG A 153 3.12 -15.36 -10.93
N VAL A 154 4.16 -14.82 -11.53
CA VAL A 154 4.51 -15.08 -12.95
C VAL A 154 5.97 -15.39 -13.06
N HIS A 155 6.29 -16.44 -13.81
CA HIS A 155 7.63 -16.73 -14.31
C HIS A 155 7.61 -16.47 -15.81
N GLU A 156 8.31 -15.44 -16.24
CA GLU A 156 8.27 -15.00 -17.63
C GLU A 156 9.35 -15.72 -18.49
N LYS A 157 9.24 -17.04 -18.59
CA LYS A 157 9.96 -17.85 -19.57
C LYS A 157 9.13 -18.13 -20.79
#